data_51cc1b5d63d8545e4a483c1b3aa1f0cc
#
_entry.id   51cc1b5d63d8545e4a483c1b3aa1f0cc
#
_cell.length_a   1.000
_cell.length_b   1.000
_cell.length_c   1.000
_cell.angle_alpha   90.00
_cell.angle_beta   90.00
_cell.angle_gamma   90.00
#
_symmetry.space_group_name_H-M   'P 1'
#
loop_
_entity.id
_entity.type
_entity.pdbx_description
1 polymer ?
#
loop_
_entity_poly.entity_id
_entity_poly.type
_entity_poly.pdbx_seq_one_letter_code
_entity_poly.pdbx_strand_id
1 'polypeptide(L)'
;MGIPTRTGARLAALATMLLALASPFAAAATLRIGMSDDPDTLDPAVSGSFISLQITSVMCDKLIETDPQLTPIPGLATAWHWSADDLALTLSLRTGAAFQNGEPFDAAAVKWNLDRYRSSPMSKRASQLKPIKDVTALDDHTVRIDLSEPYAPLITMLADRSGMMLAPLATMAAGESAGAHPVCLGPYEFVRRVPQERVVLRRAEHYWDPSKLRLDEVQFVDIPDATLRLTNLQAGQLDLIERVAPTDLDTLRGDPHLKLAATPALGYQLIIFNLAHGPQSDSPIGRDPRVREAFEASIDRDTINQVVFAGQYIPDNQPESVGGPYFDPDHPVPHRDLARAKALLEAAGQGRVGFTLLISNDPVSAQVGQVIQSMAAEAGFDVTLQMTESVSLSQAADRGAFQAAMQIWSGRTDPDQNISIWVACDGFLNRGRYCSPPLDKILGAATRTTDTALRAGLYRQAAAIYLEDRPVLFLQHYAWLWGANAKLRGFAPTPDGLIRVKGMSLAP
;
A
#
# COMPACT_ATOMS: atom_id res chain seq x y z
N MET A 1 80.35 6.58 49.78
CA MET A 1 80.32 6.94 48.36
C MET A 1 79.35 6.01 47.64
N GLY A 2 78.12 6.40 47.44
CA GLY A 2 77.08 5.58 46.76
C GLY A 2 76.52 6.37 45.63
N ILE A 3 76.53 5.76 44.45
CA ILE A 3 76.03 6.32 43.19
C ILE A 3 74.51 5.99 43.06
N PRO A 4 73.60 6.92 42.78
CA PRO A 4 72.20 6.60 42.59
C PRO A 4 71.93 6.20 41.14
N THR A 5 71.26 5.05 40.98
CA THR A 5 70.80 4.50 39.69
C THR A 5 69.55 5.25 39.18
N ARG A 6 69.71 5.94 38.06
CA ARG A 6 68.62 6.50 37.24
C ARG A 6 68.06 5.47 36.29
N THR A 7 67.03 4.76 36.71
CA THR A 7 66.34 3.78 35.80
C THR A 7 64.83 3.67 36.07
N GLY A 8 64.16 4.75 36.46
CA GLY A 8 62.73 4.73 36.74
C GLY A 8 61.82 5.58 35.88
N ALA A 9 62.35 6.44 34.99
CA ALA A 9 61.55 7.49 34.36
C ALA A 9 61.20 7.30 32.86
N ARG A 10 61.61 6.21 32.27
CA ARG A 10 61.34 6.00 30.80
C ARG A 10 60.24 4.98 30.46
N LEU A 11 59.70 4.25 31.42
CA LEU A 11 58.61 3.27 31.20
C LEU A 11 57.20 3.86 31.42
N ALA A 12 57.05 4.99 32.10
CA ALA A 12 55.76 5.63 32.33
C ALA A 12 55.26 6.48 31.14
N ALA A 13 56.14 6.90 30.25
CA ALA A 13 55.76 7.73 29.08
C ALA A 13 55.26 6.93 27.84
N LEU A 14 55.51 5.61 27.75
CA LEU A 14 55.04 4.78 26.66
C LEU A 14 53.63 4.19 26.91
N ALA A 15 53.18 4.12 28.17
CA ALA A 15 51.86 3.60 28.50
C ALA A 15 50.72 4.62 28.26
N THR A 16 51.02 5.92 28.26
CA THR A 16 50.03 6.99 28.06
C THR A 16 49.78 7.32 26.58
N MET A 17 50.59 6.86 25.66
CA MET A 17 50.48 7.14 24.23
C MET A 17 49.71 6.08 23.44
N LEU A 18 49.36 4.95 24.04
CA LEU A 18 48.57 3.86 23.40
C LEU A 18 47.07 3.92 23.69
N LEU A 19 46.60 4.82 24.58
CA LEU A 19 45.14 4.99 24.86
C LEU A 19 44.44 6.04 23.98
N ALA A 20 45.12 6.73 23.06
CA ALA A 20 44.55 7.82 22.29
C ALA A 20 44.09 7.46 20.88
N LEU A 21 44.05 6.18 20.50
CA LEU A 21 43.67 5.72 19.13
C LEU A 21 42.49 4.74 19.11
N ALA A 22 41.75 4.57 20.19
CA ALA A 22 40.45 3.97 20.14
C ALA A 22 39.43 5.06 19.76
N SER A 23 39.43 5.50 18.49
CA SER A 23 38.24 6.14 17.92
C SER A 23 37.11 5.12 18.09
N PRO A 24 36.01 5.47 18.80
CA PRO A 24 34.88 4.56 18.80
C PRO A 24 34.48 4.38 17.33
N PHE A 25 34.60 3.17 16.83
CA PHE A 25 33.90 2.81 15.60
C PHE A 25 32.45 3.21 15.86
N ALA A 26 31.99 4.27 15.24
CA ALA A 26 30.59 4.64 15.27
C ALA A 26 29.85 3.41 14.74
N ALA A 27 29.09 2.74 15.62
CA ALA A 27 28.28 1.61 15.20
C ALA A 27 27.40 2.10 14.05
N ALA A 28 27.35 1.36 12.94
CA ALA A 28 26.55 1.70 11.80
C ALA A 28 25.10 1.92 12.26
N ALA A 29 24.51 3.05 11.87
CA ALA A 29 23.15 3.41 12.26
C ALA A 29 22.17 2.53 11.47
N THR A 30 21.76 1.41 12.05
CA THR A 30 20.84 0.42 11.46
C THR A 30 19.43 0.64 11.96
N LEU A 31 18.47 0.87 11.06
CA LEU A 31 17.04 0.90 11.34
C LEU A 31 16.45 -0.51 11.10
N ARG A 32 15.85 -1.10 12.12
CA ARG A 32 15.20 -2.43 12.06
C ARG A 32 13.69 -2.24 12.12
N ILE A 33 13.01 -2.68 11.05
CA ILE A 33 11.57 -2.50 10.85
C ILE A 33 10.90 -3.87 10.87
N GLY A 34 10.03 -4.12 11.82
CA GLY A 34 9.23 -5.35 11.88
C GLY A 34 8.04 -5.26 10.93
N MET A 35 7.98 -6.19 9.98
CA MET A 35 6.96 -6.30 8.94
C MET A 35 6.03 -7.47 9.22
N SER A 36 4.81 -7.39 8.69
CA SER A 36 3.78 -8.43 8.88
C SER A 36 3.85 -9.59 7.91
N ASP A 37 4.69 -9.49 6.87
CA ASP A 37 4.78 -10.49 5.80
C ASP A 37 6.11 -10.36 5.04
N ASP A 38 6.47 -11.40 4.28
CA ASP A 38 7.64 -11.41 3.38
C ASP A 38 7.26 -10.89 1.98
N PRO A 39 8.13 -10.14 1.27
CA PRO A 39 7.83 -9.66 -0.07
C PRO A 39 7.66 -10.80 -1.07
N ASP A 40 6.65 -10.69 -1.97
CA ASP A 40 6.49 -11.66 -3.07
C ASP A 40 7.68 -11.57 -4.05
N THR A 41 8.10 -10.38 -4.41
CA THR A 41 9.29 -10.09 -5.22
C THR A 41 9.71 -8.64 -5.02
N LEU A 42 10.96 -8.30 -5.33
CA LEU A 42 11.47 -6.92 -5.29
C LEU A 42 11.53 -6.28 -6.70
N ASP A 43 10.81 -6.83 -7.68
CA ASP A 43 10.63 -6.24 -9.01
C ASP A 43 9.30 -5.45 -9.05
N PRO A 44 9.31 -4.11 -9.19
CA PRO A 44 8.10 -3.30 -9.23
C PRO A 44 7.12 -3.66 -10.36
N ALA A 45 7.60 -4.20 -11.48
CA ALA A 45 6.75 -4.63 -12.58
C ALA A 45 5.87 -5.83 -12.20
N VAL A 46 6.42 -6.77 -11.45
CA VAL A 46 5.84 -8.08 -11.17
C VAL A 46 5.18 -8.13 -9.79
N SER A 47 5.66 -7.31 -8.84
CA SER A 47 5.19 -7.33 -7.46
C SER A 47 3.72 -6.96 -7.33
N GLY A 48 3.01 -7.71 -6.47
CA GLY A 48 1.60 -7.46 -6.10
C GLY A 48 1.40 -7.13 -4.63
N SER A 49 2.35 -7.51 -3.76
CA SER A 49 2.21 -7.32 -2.32
C SER A 49 2.51 -5.89 -1.86
N PHE A 50 1.86 -5.47 -0.76
CA PHE A 50 2.13 -4.17 -0.15
C PHE A 50 3.53 -4.13 0.47
N ILE A 51 4.00 -5.24 1.04
CA ILE A 51 5.34 -5.34 1.63
C ILE A 51 6.44 -5.12 0.57
N SER A 52 6.27 -5.68 -0.63
CA SER A 52 7.18 -5.40 -1.74
C SER A 52 7.21 -3.91 -2.11
N LEU A 53 6.04 -3.24 -2.10
CA LEU A 53 5.97 -1.79 -2.32
C LEU A 53 6.72 -1.01 -1.24
N GLN A 54 6.55 -1.38 0.04
CA GLN A 54 7.27 -0.78 1.16
C GLN A 54 8.79 -0.83 0.93
N ILE A 55 9.32 -2.02 0.66
CA ILE A 55 10.77 -2.24 0.50
C ILE A 55 11.29 -1.55 -0.76
N THR A 56 10.61 -1.71 -1.89
CA THR A 56 11.04 -1.10 -3.16
C THR A 56 10.95 0.43 -3.13
N SER A 57 10.01 1.02 -2.37
CA SER A 57 9.95 2.48 -2.18
C SER A 57 11.15 3.06 -1.41
N VAL A 58 11.87 2.23 -0.66
CA VAL A 58 13.12 2.62 0.02
C VAL A 58 14.33 2.45 -0.91
N MET A 59 14.22 1.58 -1.90
CA MET A 59 15.32 1.25 -2.84
C MET A 59 15.27 2.05 -4.13
N CYS A 60 14.07 2.30 -4.65
CA CYS A 60 13.84 2.82 -6.00
C CYS A 60 13.08 4.15 -5.91
N ASP A 61 13.73 5.25 -6.26
CA ASP A 61 13.06 6.53 -6.48
C ASP A 61 12.12 6.42 -7.68
N LYS A 62 11.11 7.26 -7.68
CA LYS A 62 10.05 7.31 -8.70
C LYS A 62 10.23 8.53 -9.61
N LEU A 63 9.63 8.49 -10.78
CA LEU A 63 9.59 9.66 -11.67
C LEU A 63 8.91 10.84 -10.98
N ILE A 64 7.80 10.59 -10.30
CA ILE A 64 7.08 11.57 -9.49
C ILE A 64 7.07 11.05 -8.06
N GLU A 65 7.33 11.91 -7.09
CA GLU A 65 7.21 11.61 -5.67
C GLU A 65 5.92 12.22 -5.11
N THR A 66 5.62 11.94 -3.84
CA THR A 66 4.51 12.57 -3.13
C THR A 66 5.01 13.20 -1.83
N ASP A 67 4.42 14.33 -1.46
CA ASP A 67 4.56 14.91 -0.14
C ASP A 67 3.78 14.10 0.94
N PRO A 68 3.85 14.45 2.22
CA PRO A 68 3.08 13.76 3.27
C PRO A 68 1.56 13.86 3.12
N GLN A 69 1.03 14.81 2.35
CA GLN A 69 -0.37 14.98 1.99
C GLN A 69 -0.72 14.22 0.70
N LEU A 70 0.23 13.47 0.15
CA LEU A 70 0.14 12.69 -1.09
C LEU A 70 -0.05 13.55 -2.35
N THR A 71 0.27 14.84 -2.29
CA THR A 71 0.33 15.70 -3.47
C THR A 71 1.54 15.34 -4.32
N PRO A 72 1.39 15.20 -5.65
CA PRO A 72 2.52 14.94 -6.54
C PRO A 72 3.57 16.05 -6.48
N ILE A 73 4.83 15.68 -6.27
CA ILE A 73 5.99 16.58 -6.23
C ILE A 73 7.11 16.04 -7.12
N PRO A 74 8.10 16.87 -7.52
CA PRO A 74 9.25 16.42 -8.29
C PRO A 74 10.03 15.28 -7.63
N GLY A 75 10.29 14.23 -8.42
CA GLY A 75 11.15 13.09 -8.09
C GLY A 75 12.33 13.01 -9.03
N LEU A 76 12.45 11.93 -9.80
CA LEU A 76 13.41 11.79 -10.90
C LEU A 76 13.01 12.65 -12.12
N ALA A 77 11.71 12.92 -12.31
CA ALA A 77 11.25 14.02 -13.14
C ALA A 77 11.21 15.30 -12.29
N THR A 78 11.90 16.33 -12.73
CA THR A 78 12.00 17.62 -12.04
C THR A 78 10.85 18.57 -12.38
N ALA A 79 10.21 18.35 -13.51
CA ALA A 79 9.02 19.05 -13.98
C ALA A 79 8.25 18.18 -14.98
N TRP A 80 6.96 18.48 -15.14
CA TRP A 80 6.11 17.87 -16.16
C TRP A 80 5.07 18.86 -16.66
N HIS A 81 4.60 18.66 -17.90
CA HIS A 81 3.50 19.42 -18.46
C HIS A 81 2.68 18.58 -19.44
N TRP A 82 1.39 18.85 -19.46
CA TRP A 82 0.46 18.26 -20.41
C TRP A 82 0.41 19.08 -21.70
N SER A 83 0.18 18.42 -22.83
CA SER A 83 -0.23 19.08 -24.06
C SER A 83 -1.63 19.68 -23.89
N ALA A 84 -1.98 20.66 -24.76
CA ALA A 84 -3.25 21.36 -24.68
C ALA A 84 -4.50 20.46 -24.86
N ASP A 85 -4.33 19.29 -25.44
CA ASP A 85 -5.36 18.28 -25.69
C ASP A 85 -5.32 17.13 -24.67
N ASP A 86 -4.46 17.21 -23.64
CA ASP A 86 -4.20 16.19 -22.62
C ASP A 86 -3.80 14.80 -23.20
N LEU A 87 -3.35 14.77 -24.47
CA LEU A 87 -2.92 13.53 -25.14
C LEU A 87 -1.41 13.26 -25.05
N ALA A 88 -0.64 14.16 -24.44
CA ALA A 88 0.77 13.93 -24.19
C ALA A 88 1.23 14.54 -22.87
N LEU A 89 2.04 13.79 -22.14
CA LEU A 89 2.74 14.25 -20.93
C LEU A 89 4.23 14.31 -21.25
N THR A 90 4.85 15.48 -21.07
CA THR A 90 6.30 15.66 -21.22
C THR A 90 6.93 15.79 -19.84
N LEU A 91 7.99 15.00 -19.58
CA LEU A 91 8.76 14.98 -18.34
C LEU A 91 10.14 15.56 -18.60
N SER A 92 10.60 16.49 -17.75
CA SER A 92 12.00 16.92 -17.68
C SER A 92 12.72 16.12 -16.59
N LEU A 93 13.78 15.41 -16.95
CA LEU A 93 14.47 14.48 -16.05
C LEU A 93 15.60 15.16 -15.28
N ARG A 94 15.92 14.60 -14.12
CA ARG A 94 17.06 15.00 -13.30
C ARG A 94 18.39 14.70 -14.01
N THR A 95 19.28 15.67 -14.06
CA THR A 95 20.61 15.51 -14.62
C THR A 95 21.59 14.99 -13.58
N GLY A 96 22.61 14.23 -14.00
CA GLY A 96 23.70 13.74 -13.14
C GLY A 96 23.29 12.66 -12.13
N ALA A 97 22.07 12.11 -12.24
CA ALA A 97 21.68 10.94 -11.48
C ALA A 97 22.16 9.66 -12.17
N ALA A 98 22.47 8.63 -11.38
CA ALA A 98 22.87 7.32 -11.86
C ALA A 98 22.23 6.22 -11.02
N PHE A 99 22.04 5.06 -11.61
CA PHE A 99 21.64 3.85 -10.89
C PHE A 99 22.73 3.38 -9.92
N GLN A 100 22.36 2.56 -8.94
CA GLN A 100 23.28 2.06 -7.89
C GLN A 100 24.52 1.34 -8.44
N ASN A 101 24.45 0.77 -9.64
CA ASN A 101 25.57 0.13 -10.33
C ASN A 101 26.36 1.07 -11.27
N GLY A 102 26.04 2.36 -11.30
CA GLY A 102 26.69 3.37 -12.14
C GLY A 102 26.13 3.50 -13.54
N GLU A 103 25.13 2.73 -13.96
CA GLU A 103 24.41 2.97 -15.21
C GLU A 103 23.82 4.39 -15.21
N PRO A 104 23.87 5.16 -16.34
CA PRO A 104 23.31 6.50 -16.40
C PRO A 104 21.78 6.48 -16.30
N PHE A 105 21.21 7.46 -15.60
CA PHE A 105 19.79 7.74 -15.65
C PHE A 105 19.50 8.81 -16.69
N ASP A 106 18.85 8.41 -17.76
CA ASP A 106 18.51 9.25 -18.91
C ASP A 106 17.11 8.90 -19.46
N ALA A 107 16.70 9.59 -20.51
CA ALA A 107 15.42 9.38 -21.17
C ALA A 107 15.29 7.98 -21.81
N ALA A 108 16.39 7.37 -22.24
CA ALA A 108 16.36 6.01 -22.76
C ALA A 108 16.07 4.98 -21.65
N ALA A 109 16.66 5.18 -20.47
CA ALA A 109 16.37 4.34 -19.29
C ALA A 109 14.91 4.48 -18.83
N VAL A 110 14.35 5.68 -18.83
CA VAL A 110 12.92 5.91 -18.52
C VAL A 110 12.03 5.22 -19.54
N LYS A 111 12.30 5.42 -20.85
CA LYS A 111 11.56 4.75 -21.92
C LYS A 111 11.59 3.23 -21.74
N TRP A 112 12.75 2.65 -21.49
CA TRP A 112 12.91 1.21 -21.32
C TRP A 112 12.06 0.68 -20.14
N ASN A 113 12.07 1.37 -18.97
CA ASN A 113 11.29 0.99 -17.83
C ASN A 113 9.78 1.06 -18.11
N LEU A 114 9.28 2.15 -18.68
CA LEU A 114 7.87 2.31 -19.01
C LEU A 114 7.41 1.31 -20.06
N ASP A 115 8.23 1.04 -21.08
CA ASP A 115 7.92 0.02 -22.08
C ASP A 115 7.89 -1.38 -21.47
N ARG A 116 8.81 -1.69 -20.55
CA ARG A 116 8.79 -2.95 -19.80
C ARG A 116 7.53 -3.09 -18.95
N TYR A 117 7.11 -2.03 -18.25
CA TYR A 117 5.87 -2.05 -17.47
C TYR A 117 4.62 -2.25 -18.33
N ARG A 118 4.60 -1.73 -19.54
CA ARG A 118 3.46 -1.84 -20.47
C ARG A 118 3.39 -3.19 -21.19
N SER A 119 4.52 -3.75 -21.58
CA SER A 119 4.59 -4.84 -22.56
C SER A 119 5.04 -6.18 -22.01
N SER A 120 5.68 -6.23 -20.84
CA SER A 120 6.10 -7.52 -20.27
C SER A 120 4.89 -8.39 -19.92
N PRO A 121 4.87 -9.66 -20.35
CA PRO A 121 3.79 -10.61 -19.99
C PRO A 121 3.67 -10.84 -18.47
N MET A 122 4.77 -10.61 -17.74
CA MET A 122 4.82 -10.74 -16.29
C MET A 122 4.32 -9.49 -15.55
N SER A 123 4.15 -8.38 -16.27
CA SER A 123 3.82 -7.10 -15.65
C SER A 123 2.39 -7.04 -15.11
N LYS A 124 2.27 -6.79 -13.82
CA LYS A 124 0.99 -6.44 -13.18
C LYS A 124 0.60 -4.97 -13.38
N ARG A 125 1.41 -4.21 -14.12
CA ARG A 125 1.18 -2.77 -14.40
C ARG A 125 0.57 -2.55 -15.77
N ALA A 126 0.61 -3.54 -16.68
CA ALA A 126 0.22 -3.39 -18.07
C ALA A 126 -1.19 -2.83 -18.26
N SER A 127 -2.17 -3.30 -17.50
CA SER A 127 -3.56 -2.80 -17.58
C SER A 127 -3.68 -1.32 -17.16
N GLN A 128 -2.97 -0.93 -16.13
CA GLN A 128 -2.96 0.45 -15.61
C GLN A 128 -2.32 1.45 -16.59
N LEU A 129 -1.34 0.99 -17.39
CA LEU A 129 -0.62 1.81 -18.36
C LEU A 129 -1.15 1.64 -19.79
N LYS A 130 -2.28 0.95 -19.98
CA LYS A 130 -2.93 0.73 -21.29
C LYS A 130 -3.18 2.02 -22.08
N PRO A 131 -3.56 3.16 -21.46
CA PRO A 131 -3.73 4.40 -22.20
C PRO A 131 -2.43 4.97 -22.81
N ILE A 132 -1.24 4.56 -22.36
CA ILE A 132 0.02 5.00 -22.97
C ILE A 132 0.16 4.33 -24.34
N LYS A 133 0.16 5.16 -25.39
CA LYS A 133 0.35 4.75 -26.79
C LYS A 133 1.81 4.57 -27.10
N ASP A 134 2.65 5.54 -26.75
CA ASP A 134 4.09 5.50 -26.98
C ASP A 134 4.87 6.28 -25.91
N VAL A 135 6.14 5.97 -25.76
CA VAL A 135 7.10 6.69 -24.92
C VAL A 135 8.31 7.04 -25.78
N THR A 136 8.61 8.31 -25.92
CA THR A 136 9.69 8.82 -26.78
C THR A 136 10.71 9.59 -25.96
N ALA A 137 11.99 9.22 -26.07
CA ALA A 137 13.10 10.05 -25.62
C ALA A 137 13.32 11.16 -26.66
N LEU A 138 13.04 12.40 -26.28
CA LEU A 138 13.23 13.56 -27.18
C LEU A 138 14.69 14.01 -27.20
N ASP A 139 15.33 13.91 -26.04
CA ASP A 139 16.76 14.09 -25.81
C ASP A 139 17.17 13.29 -24.55
N ASP A 140 18.41 13.43 -24.06
CA ASP A 140 18.90 12.67 -22.91
C ASP A 140 18.12 12.93 -21.61
N HIS A 141 17.42 14.06 -21.51
CA HIS A 141 16.74 14.49 -20.26
C HIS A 141 15.26 14.87 -20.46
N THR A 142 14.70 14.57 -21.62
CA THR A 142 13.31 14.88 -21.93
C THR A 142 12.58 13.64 -22.47
N VAL A 143 11.53 13.21 -21.78
CA VAL A 143 10.67 12.10 -22.19
C VAL A 143 9.28 12.62 -22.50
N ARG A 144 8.73 12.18 -23.62
CA ARG A 144 7.34 12.39 -23.99
C ARG A 144 6.59 11.07 -23.90
N ILE A 145 5.44 11.09 -23.22
CA ILE A 145 4.50 9.98 -23.11
C ILE A 145 3.25 10.36 -23.88
N ASP A 146 3.01 9.71 -25.02
CA ASP A 146 1.80 9.91 -25.84
C ASP A 146 0.69 8.96 -25.41
N LEU A 147 -0.53 9.45 -25.32
CA LEU A 147 -1.72 8.72 -24.87
C LEU A 147 -2.67 8.45 -26.03
N SER A 148 -3.44 7.36 -25.93
CA SER A 148 -4.55 7.05 -26.83
C SER A 148 -5.82 7.86 -26.52
N GLU A 149 -5.95 8.34 -25.27
CA GLU A 149 -7.02 9.16 -24.76
C GLU A 149 -6.49 9.94 -23.52
N PRO A 150 -7.10 11.07 -23.13
CA PRO A 150 -6.71 11.78 -21.91
C PRO A 150 -6.81 10.85 -20.69
N TYR A 151 -5.82 10.89 -19.82
CA TYR A 151 -5.74 9.96 -18.69
C TYR A 151 -5.16 10.63 -17.43
N ALA A 152 -6.04 11.24 -16.63
CA ALA A 152 -5.67 11.97 -15.41
C ALA A 152 -4.91 11.12 -14.36
N PRO A 153 -5.19 9.80 -14.18
CA PRO A 153 -4.47 8.98 -13.20
C PRO A 153 -2.97 8.79 -13.48
N LEU A 154 -2.47 9.13 -14.68
CA LEU A 154 -1.08 8.85 -15.05
C LEU A 154 -0.06 9.46 -14.08
N ILE A 155 -0.28 10.68 -13.59
CA ILE A 155 0.63 11.36 -12.65
C ILE A 155 0.78 10.55 -11.36
N THR A 156 -0.32 10.09 -10.79
CA THR A 156 -0.32 9.30 -9.56
C THR A 156 0.25 7.89 -9.76
N MET A 157 0.08 7.33 -10.96
CA MET A 157 0.73 6.06 -11.32
C MET A 157 2.26 6.19 -11.44
N LEU A 158 2.75 7.32 -11.96
CA LEU A 158 4.18 7.62 -12.01
C LEU A 158 4.75 7.98 -10.61
N ALA A 159 3.89 8.21 -9.63
CA ALA A 159 4.23 8.36 -8.21
C ALA A 159 4.10 7.05 -7.41
N ASP A 160 3.74 5.94 -8.05
CA ASP A 160 3.69 4.59 -7.47
C ASP A 160 4.70 3.67 -8.20
N ARG A 161 4.50 2.36 -8.16
CA ARG A 161 5.39 1.33 -8.76
C ARG A 161 5.73 1.60 -10.22
N SER A 162 4.80 2.10 -11.00
CA SER A 162 5.01 2.38 -12.43
C SER A 162 6.00 3.51 -12.70
N GLY A 163 6.30 4.32 -11.70
CA GLY A 163 7.33 5.37 -11.78
C GLY A 163 8.68 4.97 -11.21
N MET A 164 8.81 3.77 -10.60
CA MET A 164 10.09 3.29 -10.07
C MET A 164 11.04 2.90 -11.19
N MET A 165 12.32 3.29 -11.07
CA MET A 165 13.31 3.08 -12.13
C MET A 165 14.33 2.02 -11.73
N LEU A 166 14.42 0.96 -12.54
CA LEU A 166 15.45 -0.08 -12.47
C LEU A 166 16.52 0.16 -13.54
N ALA A 167 17.77 -0.25 -13.23
CA ALA A 167 18.89 -0.20 -14.16
C ALA A 167 18.63 -1.13 -15.35
N PRO A 168 18.52 -0.60 -16.60
CA PRO A 168 18.09 -1.40 -17.74
C PRO A 168 19.02 -2.59 -18.04
N LEU A 169 20.34 -2.36 -18.11
CA LEU A 169 21.29 -3.42 -18.46
C LEU A 169 21.36 -4.52 -17.41
N ALA A 170 21.38 -4.13 -16.12
CA ALA A 170 21.37 -5.10 -15.02
C ALA A 170 20.08 -5.92 -15.01
N THR A 171 18.92 -5.27 -15.23
CA THR A 171 17.62 -5.94 -15.24
C THR A 171 17.48 -6.89 -16.44
N MET A 172 17.95 -6.49 -17.62
CA MET A 172 17.97 -7.36 -18.81
C MET A 172 18.90 -8.58 -18.61
N ALA A 173 20.07 -8.36 -18.02
CA ALA A 173 21.00 -9.46 -17.72
C ALA A 173 20.45 -10.46 -16.70
N ALA A 174 19.71 -9.98 -15.71
CA ALA A 174 19.07 -10.81 -14.68
C ALA A 174 17.80 -11.55 -15.18
N GLY A 175 17.13 -11.02 -16.21
CA GLY A 175 15.91 -11.61 -16.77
C GLY A 175 14.82 -11.80 -15.71
N GLU A 176 14.27 -13.00 -15.59
CA GLU A 176 13.20 -13.34 -14.61
C GLU A 176 13.68 -13.25 -13.16
N SER A 177 14.98 -13.31 -12.91
CA SER A 177 15.58 -13.19 -11.58
C SER A 177 15.83 -11.74 -11.12
N ALA A 178 15.44 -10.74 -11.90
CA ALA A 178 15.67 -9.32 -11.58
C ALA A 178 15.13 -8.92 -10.19
N GLY A 179 14.03 -9.50 -9.76
CA GLY A 179 13.45 -9.27 -8.43
C GLY A 179 14.21 -9.94 -7.27
N ALA A 180 15.18 -10.82 -7.54
CA ALA A 180 16.03 -11.42 -6.50
C ALA A 180 17.23 -10.51 -6.14
N HIS A 181 17.73 -9.74 -7.09
CA HIS A 181 18.85 -8.81 -6.93
C HIS A 181 18.58 -7.50 -7.68
N PRO A 182 17.57 -6.72 -7.27
CA PRO A 182 17.18 -5.51 -8.00
C PRO A 182 18.27 -4.44 -7.89
N VAL A 183 18.53 -3.76 -9.01
CA VAL A 183 19.37 -2.58 -9.08
C VAL A 183 18.51 -1.39 -9.46
N CYS A 184 18.32 -0.47 -8.52
CA CYS A 184 17.46 0.70 -8.67
C CYS A 184 18.27 2.00 -8.78
N LEU A 185 17.57 3.10 -8.95
CA LEU A 185 18.04 4.42 -8.61
C LEU A 185 17.30 4.85 -7.34
N GLY A 186 17.99 4.93 -6.21
CA GLY A 186 17.36 5.32 -4.94
C GLY A 186 18.33 5.36 -3.76
N PRO A 187 17.86 5.77 -2.58
CA PRO A 187 18.69 6.09 -1.42
C PRO A 187 19.37 4.89 -0.76
N TYR A 188 18.79 3.70 -0.90
CA TYR A 188 19.33 2.46 -0.33
C TYR A 188 19.38 1.37 -1.39
N GLU A 189 20.47 0.62 -1.42
CA GLU A 189 20.71 -0.48 -2.35
C GLU A 189 20.53 -1.84 -1.68
N PHE A 190 20.13 -2.82 -2.47
CA PHE A 190 19.90 -4.18 -2.03
C PHE A 190 21.24 -4.86 -1.64
N VAL A 191 21.26 -5.49 -0.46
CA VAL A 191 22.40 -6.29 0.01
C VAL A 191 22.05 -7.78 -0.07
N ARG A 192 20.96 -8.18 0.59
CA ARG A 192 20.53 -9.59 0.65
C ARG A 192 19.08 -9.72 1.09
N ARG A 193 18.46 -10.83 0.73
CA ARG A 193 17.19 -11.31 1.27
C ARG A 193 17.40 -12.73 1.81
N VAL A 194 16.91 -12.99 3.01
CA VAL A 194 16.68 -14.32 3.55
C VAL A 194 15.16 -14.48 3.60
N PRO A 195 14.55 -15.33 2.73
CA PRO A 195 13.10 -15.49 2.69
C PRO A 195 12.51 -15.83 4.05
N GLN A 196 11.39 -15.23 4.39
CA GLN A 196 10.67 -15.39 5.66
C GLN A 196 11.53 -15.00 6.90
N GLU A 197 12.58 -14.20 6.70
CA GLU A 197 13.40 -13.71 7.79
C GLU A 197 13.65 -12.21 7.64
N ARG A 198 14.32 -11.77 6.57
CA ARG A 198 14.64 -10.35 6.39
C ARG A 198 15.11 -9.96 5.00
N VAL A 199 14.93 -8.67 4.70
CA VAL A 199 15.61 -7.97 3.62
C VAL A 199 16.54 -6.91 4.22
N VAL A 200 17.79 -6.84 3.74
CA VAL A 200 18.82 -5.91 4.20
C VAL A 200 19.18 -4.98 3.05
N LEU A 201 19.10 -3.68 3.33
CA LEU A 201 19.48 -2.60 2.44
C LEU A 201 20.58 -1.77 3.10
N ARG A 202 21.55 -1.29 2.32
CA ARG A 202 22.57 -0.34 2.79
C ARG A 202 22.43 1.00 2.08
N ARG A 203 22.95 2.06 2.68
CA ARG A 203 23.01 3.38 2.05
C ARG A 203 23.69 3.29 0.70
N ALA A 204 23.06 3.85 -0.34
CA ALA A 204 23.64 3.91 -1.68
C ALA A 204 24.79 4.94 -1.71
N GLU A 205 25.93 4.55 -2.27
CA GLU A 205 27.15 5.36 -2.26
C GLU A 205 27.02 6.61 -3.16
N HIS A 206 26.34 6.46 -4.29
CA HIS A 206 26.23 7.49 -5.33
C HIS A 206 24.83 8.08 -5.47
N TYR A 207 24.09 8.17 -4.35
CA TYR A 207 22.75 8.74 -4.39
C TYR A 207 22.77 10.27 -4.64
N TRP A 208 21.90 10.77 -5.49
CA TRP A 208 21.86 12.18 -5.91
C TRP A 208 21.48 13.18 -4.79
N ASP A 209 20.80 12.75 -3.69
CA ASP A 209 20.42 13.56 -2.54
C ASP A 209 20.94 12.95 -1.21
N PRO A 210 22.27 12.86 -1.01
CA PRO A 210 22.83 12.17 0.14
C PRO A 210 22.61 12.93 1.45
N SER A 211 22.30 14.22 1.39
CA SER A 211 22.16 15.09 2.56
C SER A 211 21.03 14.67 3.51
N LYS A 212 20.05 13.94 3.02
CA LYS A 212 18.92 13.43 3.80
C LYS A 212 19.14 12.01 4.35
N LEU A 213 20.25 11.36 4.05
CA LEU A 213 20.53 9.99 4.48
C LEU A 213 21.31 10.00 5.79
N ARG A 214 20.66 9.57 6.89
CA ARG A 214 21.21 9.53 8.24
C ARG A 214 21.46 8.10 8.75
N LEU A 215 20.90 7.11 8.08
CA LEU A 215 21.03 5.70 8.43
C LEU A 215 22.03 5.03 7.46
N ASP A 216 22.82 4.10 7.95
CA ASP A 216 23.77 3.34 7.14
C ASP A 216 23.12 2.11 6.54
N GLU A 217 22.18 1.52 7.28
CA GLU A 217 21.49 0.28 6.92
C GLU A 217 20.01 0.34 7.31
N VAL A 218 19.16 -0.30 6.51
CA VAL A 218 17.74 -0.55 6.81
C VAL A 218 17.48 -2.05 6.69
N GLN A 219 16.91 -2.64 7.73
CA GLN A 219 16.50 -4.03 7.75
C GLN A 219 14.97 -4.13 7.85
N PHE A 220 14.35 -4.83 6.94
CA PHE A 220 12.95 -5.24 7.03
C PHE A 220 12.92 -6.68 7.56
N VAL A 221 12.38 -6.87 8.75
CA VAL A 221 12.37 -8.15 9.47
C VAL A 221 10.96 -8.72 9.43
N ASP A 222 10.81 -9.90 8.83
CA ASP A 222 9.52 -10.59 8.74
C ASP A 222 9.14 -11.22 10.07
N ILE A 223 8.05 -10.73 10.67
CA ILE A 223 7.47 -11.27 11.90
C ILE A 223 5.94 -11.15 11.75
N PRO A 224 5.26 -12.19 11.28
CA PRO A 224 3.82 -12.15 11.00
C PRO A 224 2.95 -11.85 12.23
N ASP A 225 3.33 -12.35 13.41
CA ASP A 225 2.59 -12.13 14.65
C ASP A 225 2.79 -10.70 15.18
N ALA A 226 1.71 -9.93 15.34
CA ALA A 226 1.74 -8.52 15.77
C ALA A 226 2.24 -8.36 17.20
N THR A 227 1.84 -9.25 18.11
CA THR A 227 2.25 -9.20 19.53
C THR A 227 3.73 -9.56 19.67
N LEU A 228 4.24 -10.47 18.84
CA LEU A 228 5.67 -10.78 18.79
C LEU A 228 6.45 -9.58 18.22
N ARG A 229 5.92 -8.86 17.22
CA ARG A 229 6.54 -7.60 16.75
C ARG A 229 6.64 -6.58 17.89
N LEU A 230 5.56 -6.37 18.65
CA LEU A 230 5.58 -5.45 19.80
C LEU A 230 6.59 -5.89 20.87
N THR A 231 6.65 -7.18 21.21
CA THR A 231 7.62 -7.71 22.17
C THR A 231 9.06 -7.43 21.74
N ASN A 232 9.38 -7.61 20.44
CA ASN A 232 10.70 -7.32 19.89
C ASN A 232 11.00 -5.80 19.90
N LEU A 233 10.00 -4.96 19.68
CA LEU A 233 10.15 -3.51 19.81
C LEU A 233 10.46 -3.11 21.27
N GLN A 234 9.74 -3.65 22.24
CA GLN A 234 9.97 -3.43 23.68
C GLN A 234 11.37 -3.89 24.10
N ALA A 235 11.84 -5.03 23.58
CA ALA A 235 13.19 -5.55 23.82
C ALA A 235 14.30 -4.76 23.11
N GLY A 236 13.96 -3.76 22.27
CA GLY A 236 14.93 -2.98 21.49
C GLY A 236 15.57 -3.77 20.35
N GLN A 237 15.00 -4.90 19.94
CA GLN A 237 15.43 -5.67 18.77
C GLN A 237 14.90 -5.10 17.47
N LEU A 238 13.79 -4.34 17.53
CA LEU A 238 13.22 -3.54 16.46
C LEU A 238 13.17 -2.07 16.86
N ASP A 239 13.13 -1.18 15.88
CA ASP A 239 13.09 0.26 16.06
C ASP A 239 11.75 0.85 15.59
N LEU A 240 11.08 0.15 14.67
CA LEU A 240 9.77 0.48 14.11
C LEU A 240 9.02 -0.81 13.83
N ILE A 241 7.71 -0.84 14.08
CA ILE A 241 6.83 -1.94 13.69
C ILE A 241 5.59 -1.41 13.01
N GLU A 242 5.12 -2.10 11.98
CA GLU A 242 3.85 -1.80 11.33
C GLU A 242 2.69 -2.60 11.94
N ARG A 243 1.45 -2.16 11.66
CA ARG A 243 0.21 -2.89 11.97
C ARG A 243 0.18 -3.40 13.40
N VAL A 244 0.34 -2.47 14.34
CA VAL A 244 0.13 -2.75 15.77
C VAL A 244 -1.30 -3.28 15.95
N ALA A 245 -1.45 -4.41 16.63
CA ALA A 245 -2.77 -4.95 16.91
C ALA A 245 -3.58 -4.01 17.81
N PRO A 246 -4.88 -3.82 17.58
CA PRO A 246 -5.71 -2.98 18.43
C PRO A 246 -5.67 -3.38 19.92
N THR A 247 -5.53 -4.67 20.21
CA THR A 247 -5.38 -5.24 21.56
C THR A 247 -4.10 -4.81 22.26
N ASP A 248 -3.08 -4.41 21.51
CA ASP A 248 -1.73 -4.09 22.01
C ASP A 248 -1.54 -2.58 22.22
N LEU A 249 -2.51 -1.75 21.84
CA LEU A 249 -2.42 -0.28 21.88
C LEU A 249 -2.18 0.26 23.29
N ASP A 250 -2.85 -0.28 24.30
CA ASP A 250 -2.70 0.18 25.67
C ASP A 250 -1.32 -0.19 26.23
N THR A 251 -0.80 -1.36 25.87
CA THR A 251 0.58 -1.78 26.20
C THR A 251 1.60 -0.82 25.59
N LEU A 252 1.41 -0.49 24.32
CA LEU A 252 2.32 0.42 23.62
C LEU A 252 2.25 1.86 24.16
N ARG A 253 1.05 2.36 24.49
CA ARG A 253 0.86 3.70 25.05
C ARG A 253 1.40 3.81 26.49
N GLY A 254 1.38 2.71 27.25
CA GLY A 254 1.87 2.66 28.62
C GLY A 254 3.39 2.62 28.74
N ASP A 255 4.13 2.36 27.67
CA ASP A 255 5.59 2.27 27.68
C ASP A 255 6.23 3.63 27.30
N PRO A 256 6.96 4.29 28.24
CA PRO A 256 7.57 5.60 27.98
C PRO A 256 8.72 5.56 26.95
N HIS A 257 9.24 4.38 26.64
CA HIS A 257 10.28 4.18 25.63
C HIS A 257 9.73 3.98 24.22
N LEU A 258 8.41 3.94 24.07
CA LEU A 258 7.74 3.69 22.80
C LEU A 258 6.84 4.86 22.41
N LYS A 259 6.45 4.90 21.16
CA LYS A 259 5.51 5.87 20.60
C LYS A 259 4.52 5.14 19.70
N LEU A 260 3.25 5.44 19.86
CA LEU A 260 2.24 5.12 18.87
C LEU A 260 2.21 6.26 17.84
N ALA A 261 2.29 5.91 16.56
CA ALA A 261 2.01 6.81 15.46
C ALA A 261 0.85 6.23 14.65
N ALA A 262 -0.14 7.03 14.32
CA ALA A 262 -1.33 6.61 13.62
C ALA A 262 -1.72 7.63 12.55
N THR A 263 -2.29 7.15 11.44
CA THR A 263 -2.90 7.98 10.41
C THR A 263 -4.04 7.20 9.74
N PRO A 264 -5.14 7.85 9.35
CA PRO A 264 -6.13 7.23 8.48
C PRO A 264 -5.47 6.73 7.19
N ALA A 265 -5.83 5.53 6.75
CA ALA A 265 -5.32 4.95 5.52
C ALA A 265 -6.18 5.39 4.33
N LEU A 266 -5.58 5.39 3.12
CA LEU A 266 -6.33 5.46 1.87
C LEU A 266 -7.15 4.20 1.63
N GLY A 267 -6.79 3.13 2.30
CA GLY A 267 -7.36 1.81 2.12
C GLY A 267 -8.58 1.55 2.98
N TYR A 268 -9.28 0.49 2.63
CA TYR A 268 -10.54 0.11 3.27
C TYR A 268 -10.74 -1.39 3.26
N GLN A 269 -11.65 -1.85 4.12
CA GLN A 269 -12.16 -3.21 4.16
C GLN A 269 -13.54 -3.24 3.51
N LEU A 270 -13.80 -4.29 2.72
CA LEU A 270 -15.04 -4.45 1.99
C LEU A 270 -15.42 -5.94 1.88
N ILE A 271 -16.68 -6.17 1.55
CA ILE A 271 -17.19 -7.48 1.12
C ILE A 271 -17.56 -7.38 -0.35
N ILE A 272 -17.00 -8.25 -1.19
CA ILE A 272 -17.42 -8.41 -2.58
C ILE A 272 -18.47 -9.51 -2.67
N PHE A 273 -19.47 -9.32 -3.55
CA PHE A 273 -20.49 -10.32 -3.83
C PHE A 273 -20.26 -10.93 -5.20
N ASN A 274 -20.49 -12.23 -5.32
CA ASN A 274 -20.43 -12.93 -6.61
C ASN A 274 -21.77 -12.78 -7.33
N LEU A 275 -21.83 -11.92 -8.35
CA LEU A 275 -23.06 -11.58 -9.06
C LEU A 275 -23.26 -12.42 -10.35
N ALA A 276 -22.15 -12.79 -11.02
CA ALA A 276 -22.20 -13.46 -12.31
C ALA A 276 -20.98 -14.35 -12.60
N HIS A 277 -20.14 -14.64 -11.62
CA HIS A 277 -18.91 -15.41 -11.81
C HIS A 277 -19.09 -16.88 -11.44
N GLY A 278 -19.60 -17.67 -12.40
CA GLY A 278 -19.75 -19.11 -12.24
C GLY A 278 -20.88 -19.55 -11.31
N PRO A 279 -20.95 -20.83 -10.93
CA PRO A 279 -22.11 -21.39 -10.22
C PRO A 279 -22.39 -20.80 -8.84
N GLN A 280 -21.37 -20.28 -8.16
CA GLN A 280 -21.55 -19.71 -6.81
C GLN A 280 -22.31 -18.37 -6.81
N SER A 281 -22.44 -17.70 -7.97
CA SER A 281 -23.30 -16.53 -8.12
C SER A 281 -24.80 -16.86 -8.04
N ASP A 282 -25.14 -18.14 -8.21
CA ASP A 282 -26.51 -18.63 -8.17
C ASP A 282 -27.01 -18.78 -6.71
N SER A 283 -27.08 -17.67 -6.00
CA SER A 283 -27.48 -17.55 -4.60
C SER A 283 -28.36 -16.32 -4.42
N PRO A 284 -29.23 -16.26 -3.39
CA PRO A 284 -30.05 -15.07 -3.13
C PRO A 284 -29.23 -13.80 -2.98
N ILE A 285 -28.08 -13.85 -2.28
CA ILE A 285 -27.20 -12.69 -2.10
C ILE A 285 -26.53 -12.23 -3.41
N GLY A 286 -26.25 -13.13 -4.34
CA GLY A 286 -25.71 -12.81 -5.66
C GLY A 286 -26.77 -12.22 -6.59
N ARG A 287 -27.97 -12.77 -6.61
CA ARG A 287 -29.01 -12.45 -7.60
C ARG A 287 -29.83 -11.20 -7.30
N ASP A 288 -30.18 -10.98 -6.02
CA ASP A 288 -31.16 -9.96 -5.64
C ASP A 288 -30.53 -8.78 -4.89
N PRO A 289 -30.53 -7.56 -5.45
CA PRO A 289 -29.98 -6.38 -4.78
C PRO A 289 -30.70 -6.05 -3.46
N ARG A 290 -31.99 -6.42 -3.31
CA ARG A 290 -32.73 -6.24 -2.05
C ARG A 290 -32.17 -7.11 -0.93
N VAL A 291 -31.67 -8.31 -1.26
CA VAL A 291 -31.01 -9.19 -0.29
C VAL A 291 -29.66 -8.61 0.13
N ARG A 292 -28.89 -8.01 -0.79
CA ARG A 292 -27.65 -7.30 -0.45
C ARG A 292 -27.90 -6.06 0.39
N GLU A 293 -28.98 -5.31 0.09
CA GLU A 293 -29.41 -4.17 0.90
C GLU A 293 -29.86 -4.60 2.30
N ALA A 294 -30.60 -5.70 2.42
CA ALA A 294 -30.98 -6.27 3.71
C ALA A 294 -29.74 -6.69 4.53
N PHE A 295 -28.75 -7.28 3.87
CA PHE A 295 -27.49 -7.63 4.51
C PHE A 295 -26.74 -6.38 5.00
N GLU A 296 -26.63 -5.35 4.19
CA GLU A 296 -26.05 -4.06 4.60
C GLU A 296 -26.78 -3.45 5.80
N ALA A 297 -28.12 -3.39 5.76
CA ALA A 297 -28.94 -2.86 6.84
C ALA A 297 -28.85 -3.68 8.15
N SER A 298 -28.37 -4.92 8.09
CA SER A 298 -28.14 -5.76 9.26
C SER A 298 -26.83 -5.44 9.99
N ILE A 299 -25.91 -4.72 9.36
CA ILE A 299 -24.54 -4.49 9.86
C ILE A 299 -24.45 -3.14 10.59
N ASP A 300 -23.84 -3.17 11.77
CA ASP A 300 -23.45 -1.99 12.53
C ASP A 300 -21.94 -1.79 12.42
N ARG A 301 -21.52 -0.84 11.58
CA ARG A 301 -20.10 -0.54 11.34
C ARG A 301 -19.42 0.08 12.57
N ASP A 302 -20.16 0.88 13.35
CA ASP A 302 -19.65 1.48 14.59
C ASP A 302 -19.34 0.41 15.64
N THR A 303 -20.24 -0.56 15.80
CA THR A 303 -20.01 -1.70 16.71
C THR A 303 -18.81 -2.54 16.25
N ILE A 304 -18.65 -2.81 14.95
CA ILE A 304 -17.45 -3.50 14.43
C ILE A 304 -16.20 -2.71 14.83
N ASN A 305 -16.19 -1.39 14.58
CA ASN A 305 -15.06 -0.53 14.91
C ASN A 305 -14.72 -0.55 16.40
N GLN A 306 -15.72 -0.44 17.27
CA GLN A 306 -15.51 -0.45 18.72
C GLN A 306 -15.02 -1.81 19.24
N VAL A 307 -15.64 -2.91 18.80
CA VAL A 307 -15.37 -4.26 19.34
C VAL A 307 -14.04 -4.81 18.81
N VAL A 308 -13.74 -4.61 17.53
CA VAL A 308 -12.57 -5.24 16.89
C VAL A 308 -11.39 -4.27 16.83
N PHE A 309 -11.64 -2.98 16.63
CA PHE A 309 -10.58 -2.00 16.34
C PHE A 309 -10.41 -0.92 17.42
N ALA A 310 -11.07 -1.07 18.57
CA ALA A 310 -10.99 -0.11 19.67
C ALA A 310 -11.26 1.35 19.24
N GLY A 311 -12.15 1.55 18.27
CA GLY A 311 -12.50 2.85 17.73
C GLY A 311 -11.44 3.50 16.83
N GLN A 312 -10.41 2.76 16.41
CA GLN A 312 -9.30 3.34 15.64
C GLN A 312 -9.57 3.48 14.13
N TYR A 313 -10.59 2.78 13.61
CA TYR A 313 -10.96 2.82 12.20
C TYR A 313 -12.09 3.81 11.95
N ILE A 314 -12.37 4.11 10.70
CA ILE A 314 -13.42 5.04 10.29
C ILE A 314 -14.50 4.21 9.58
N PRO A 315 -15.69 4.02 10.20
CA PRO A 315 -16.84 3.41 9.52
C PRO A 315 -17.17 4.16 8.23
N ASP A 316 -17.31 3.44 7.11
CA ASP A 316 -17.59 4.05 5.83
C ASP A 316 -18.36 3.10 4.91
N ASN A 317 -19.07 3.66 3.90
CA ASN A 317 -19.77 2.93 2.85
C ASN A 317 -19.24 3.23 1.45
N GLN A 318 -18.15 3.98 1.35
CA GLN A 318 -17.54 4.41 0.08
C GLN A 318 -16.03 4.15 0.07
N PRO A 319 -15.39 4.08 -1.10
CA PRO A 319 -13.94 3.90 -1.22
C PRO A 319 -13.14 5.18 -0.95
N GLU A 320 -13.80 6.33 -0.91
CA GLU A 320 -13.23 7.62 -0.48
C GLU A 320 -13.72 7.93 0.93
N SER A 321 -12.81 8.32 1.81
CA SER A 321 -13.14 8.60 3.21
C SER A 321 -14.11 9.78 3.36
N VAL A 322 -14.96 9.73 4.36
CA VAL A 322 -15.86 10.82 4.74
C VAL A 322 -15.12 12.16 4.81
N GLY A 323 -15.61 13.14 4.07
CA GLY A 323 -15.00 14.47 3.97
C GLY A 323 -13.90 14.59 2.92
N GLY A 324 -13.53 13.51 2.24
CA GLY A 324 -12.64 13.54 1.08
C GLY A 324 -13.28 14.24 -0.14
N PRO A 325 -12.48 14.69 -1.11
CA PRO A 325 -12.97 15.47 -2.24
C PRO A 325 -13.91 14.69 -3.18
N TYR A 326 -13.82 13.38 -3.17
CA TYR A 326 -14.60 12.48 -4.04
C TYR A 326 -15.71 11.73 -3.29
N PHE A 327 -15.80 11.91 -1.97
CA PHE A 327 -16.89 11.35 -1.15
C PHE A 327 -18.24 11.96 -1.57
N ASP A 328 -19.28 11.11 -1.65
CA ASP A 328 -20.64 11.55 -1.91
C ASP A 328 -21.41 11.76 -0.59
N PRO A 329 -21.62 13.01 -0.15
CA PRO A 329 -22.32 13.30 1.10
C PRO A 329 -23.83 13.02 1.03
N ASP A 330 -24.40 12.87 -0.17
CA ASP A 330 -25.83 12.57 -0.35
C ASP A 330 -26.13 11.09 -0.02
N HIS A 331 -25.09 10.25 0.05
CA HIS A 331 -25.17 8.85 0.46
C HIS A 331 -24.38 8.60 1.75
N PRO A 332 -24.83 9.10 2.91
CA PRO A 332 -24.12 8.95 4.17
C PRO A 332 -24.05 7.47 4.60
N VAL A 333 -23.11 7.16 5.48
CA VAL A 333 -22.94 5.82 6.03
C VAL A 333 -24.26 5.35 6.68
N PRO A 334 -24.86 4.24 6.23
CA PRO A 334 -26.13 3.79 6.77
C PRO A 334 -25.95 3.21 8.18
N HIS A 335 -26.87 3.56 9.07
CA HIS A 335 -26.98 2.92 10.38
C HIS A 335 -27.66 1.55 10.26
N ARG A 336 -27.37 0.68 11.21
CA ARG A 336 -28.04 -0.62 11.32
C ARG A 336 -29.56 -0.44 11.51
N ASP A 337 -30.34 -1.14 10.68
CA ASP A 337 -31.81 -1.14 10.72
C ASP A 337 -32.36 -2.56 10.49
N LEU A 338 -32.60 -3.27 11.58
CA LEU A 338 -33.13 -4.64 11.55
C LEU A 338 -34.56 -4.73 11.00
N ALA A 339 -35.38 -3.70 11.20
CA ALA A 339 -36.75 -3.69 10.69
C ALA A 339 -36.74 -3.58 9.17
N ARG A 340 -35.92 -2.67 8.61
CA ARG A 340 -35.69 -2.55 7.18
C ARG A 340 -35.10 -3.84 6.58
N ALA A 341 -34.08 -4.42 7.25
CA ALA A 341 -33.46 -5.66 6.77
C ALA A 341 -34.49 -6.80 6.61
N LYS A 342 -35.33 -7.00 7.61
CA LYS A 342 -36.39 -8.01 7.57
C LYS A 342 -37.45 -7.73 6.50
N ALA A 343 -37.90 -6.48 6.39
CA ALA A 343 -38.85 -6.08 5.35
C ALA A 343 -38.34 -6.28 3.94
N LEU A 344 -37.04 -6.02 3.70
CA LEU A 344 -36.38 -6.26 2.41
C LEU A 344 -36.29 -7.77 2.07
N LEU A 345 -35.97 -8.61 3.05
CA LEU A 345 -35.97 -10.08 2.86
C LEU A 345 -37.39 -10.58 2.54
N GLU A 346 -38.39 -10.11 3.24
CA GLU A 346 -39.80 -10.45 2.97
C GLU A 346 -40.21 -10.00 1.55
N ALA A 347 -39.87 -8.76 1.15
CA ALA A 347 -40.12 -8.22 -0.18
C ALA A 347 -39.38 -9.00 -1.29
N ALA A 348 -38.22 -9.59 -0.96
CA ALA A 348 -37.49 -10.49 -1.84
C ALA A 348 -38.04 -11.93 -1.87
N GLY A 349 -39.08 -12.22 -1.10
CA GLY A 349 -39.66 -13.56 -0.97
C GLY A 349 -38.78 -14.54 -0.18
N GLN A 350 -37.90 -14.03 0.68
CA GLN A 350 -36.94 -14.81 1.47
C GLN A 350 -37.35 -14.82 2.95
N GLY A 351 -37.45 -16.00 3.56
CA GLY A 351 -37.62 -16.12 5.01
C GLY A 351 -36.28 -16.04 5.73
N ARG A 352 -35.34 -16.88 5.33
CA ARG A 352 -33.94 -16.89 5.77
C ARG A 352 -33.03 -17.06 4.57
N VAL A 353 -31.88 -16.40 4.62
CA VAL A 353 -30.87 -16.47 3.54
C VAL A 353 -29.56 -17.01 4.07
N GLY A 354 -29.21 -18.23 3.62
CA GLY A 354 -27.90 -18.84 3.88
C GLY A 354 -26.90 -18.50 2.79
N PHE A 355 -25.69 -18.13 3.17
CA PHE A 355 -24.56 -17.99 2.27
C PHE A 355 -23.22 -18.13 2.99
N THR A 356 -22.18 -18.43 2.21
CA THR A 356 -20.80 -18.52 2.69
C THR A 356 -20.09 -17.19 2.51
N LEU A 357 -19.52 -16.66 3.59
CA LEU A 357 -18.59 -15.53 3.58
C LEU A 357 -17.16 -16.08 3.69
N LEU A 358 -16.39 -15.94 2.63
CA LEU A 358 -14.98 -16.31 2.55
C LEU A 358 -14.14 -15.20 3.21
N ILE A 359 -13.33 -15.54 4.21
CA ILE A 359 -12.51 -14.60 4.97
C ILE A 359 -11.06 -15.12 5.12
N SER A 360 -10.12 -14.21 5.36
CA SER A 360 -8.75 -14.60 5.74
C SER A 360 -8.73 -15.27 7.11
N ASN A 361 -7.80 -16.21 7.31
CA ASN A 361 -7.65 -16.98 8.56
C ASN A 361 -6.87 -16.23 9.65
N ASP A 362 -6.57 -14.93 9.47
CA ASP A 362 -5.99 -14.11 10.51
C ASP A 362 -7.01 -13.77 11.63
N PRO A 363 -6.54 -13.55 12.87
CA PRO A 363 -7.43 -13.32 14.01
C PRO A 363 -8.36 -12.12 13.86
N VAL A 364 -7.91 -11.03 13.23
CA VAL A 364 -8.70 -9.81 13.06
C VAL A 364 -9.84 -10.04 12.07
N SER A 365 -9.55 -10.65 10.92
CA SER A 365 -10.57 -11.02 9.93
C SER A 365 -11.59 -11.99 10.51
N ALA A 366 -11.14 -12.94 11.33
CA ALA A 366 -12.03 -13.87 12.03
C ALA A 366 -13.00 -13.14 12.99
N GLN A 367 -12.50 -12.18 13.77
CA GLN A 367 -13.33 -11.38 14.69
C GLN A 367 -14.35 -10.53 13.91
N VAL A 368 -13.93 -9.83 12.87
CA VAL A 368 -14.87 -9.05 12.01
C VAL A 368 -15.96 -9.97 11.45
N GLY A 369 -15.58 -11.12 10.90
CA GLY A 369 -16.52 -12.10 10.37
C GLY A 369 -17.53 -12.58 11.42
N GLN A 370 -17.08 -12.90 12.64
CA GLN A 370 -17.95 -13.34 13.74
C GLN A 370 -18.93 -12.26 14.19
N VAL A 371 -18.49 -11.00 14.26
CA VAL A 371 -19.38 -9.88 14.59
C VAL A 371 -20.44 -9.70 13.50
N ILE A 372 -20.05 -9.72 12.23
CA ILE A 372 -20.98 -9.65 11.09
C ILE A 372 -21.96 -10.83 11.11
N GLN A 373 -21.49 -12.06 11.32
CA GLN A 373 -22.31 -13.26 11.41
C GLN A 373 -23.39 -13.12 12.49
N SER A 374 -23.00 -12.66 13.69
CA SER A 374 -23.91 -12.46 14.81
C SER A 374 -24.99 -11.42 14.50
N MET A 375 -24.59 -10.26 13.95
CA MET A 375 -25.53 -9.18 13.59
C MET A 375 -26.50 -9.60 12.49
N ALA A 376 -26.00 -10.26 11.46
CA ALA A 376 -26.78 -10.70 10.31
C ALA A 376 -27.80 -11.79 10.70
N ALA A 377 -27.47 -12.64 11.66
CA ALA A 377 -28.38 -13.68 12.17
C ALA A 377 -29.69 -13.10 12.74
N GLU A 378 -29.64 -11.94 13.40
CA GLU A 378 -30.80 -11.24 13.93
C GLU A 378 -31.77 -10.73 12.84
N ALA A 379 -31.24 -10.46 11.65
CA ALA A 379 -32.01 -10.02 10.49
C ALA A 379 -32.60 -11.18 9.67
N GLY A 380 -32.13 -12.43 9.87
CA GLY A 380 -32.58 -13.59 9.12
C GLY A 380 -31.55 -14.18 8.19
N PHE A 381 -30.27 -13.84 8.34
CA PHE A 381 -29.19 -14.45 7.55
C PHE A 381 -28.53 -15.61 8.33
N ASP A 382 -28.18 -16.67 7.62
CA ASP A 382 -27.36 -17.78 8.08
C ASP A 382 -26.00 -17.71 7.39
N VAL A 383 -25.09 -16.88 7.90
CA VAL A 383 -23.76 -16.67 7.35
C VAL A 383 -22.84 -17.79 7.83
N THR A 384 -22.28 -18.56 6.90
CA THR A 384 -21.22 -19.53 7.20
C THR A 384 -19.85 -18.89 6.92
N LEU A 385 -19.00 -18.81 7.94
CA LEU A 385 -17.64 -18.30 7.76
C LEU A 385 -16.73 -19.42 7.22
N GLN A 386 -16.10 -19.18 6.07
CA GLN A 386 -15.07 -20.05 5.52
C GLN A 386 -13.72 -19.34 5.60
N MET A 387 -12.87 -19.79 6.52
CA MET A 387 -11.54 -19.23 6.73
C MET A 387 -10.51 -19.92 5.83
N THR A 388 -9.67 -19.13 5.16
CA THR A 388 -8.58 -19.62 4.34
C THR A 388 -7.42 -18.64 4.33
N GLU A 389 -6.26 -19.08 3.92
CA GLU A 389 -5.08 -18.23 3.77
C GLU A 389 -5.31 -17.16 2.69
N SER A 390 -4.74 -15.95 2.84
CA SER A 390 -5.04 -14.77 2.01
C SER A 390 -4.80 -14.95 0.52
N VAL A 391 -3.73 -15.68 0.12
CA VAL A 391 -3.46 -15.97 -1.29
C VAL A 391 -4.50 -16.94 -1.85
N SER A 392 -4.85 -17.96 -1.08
CA SER A 392 -5.89 -18.94 -1.43
C SER A 392 -7.26 -18.31 -1.54
N LEU A 393 -7.59 -17.33 -0.66
CA LEU A 393 -8.80 -16.53 -0.75
C LEU A 393 -8.86 -15.76 -2.08
N SER A 394 -7.77 -15.06 -2.41
CA SER A 394 -7.68 -14.31 -3.65
C SER A 394 -7.84 -15.20 -4.87
N GLN A 395 -7.17 -16.36 -4.89
CA GLN A 395 -7.28 -17.33 -5.97
C GLN A 395 -8.70 -17.94 -6.08
N ALA A 396 -9.37 -18.20 -4.96
CA ALA A 396 -10.76 -18.68 -4.97
C ALA A 396 -11.69 -17.62 -5.57
N ALA A 397 -11.51 -16.36 -5.19
CA ALA A 397 -12.28 -15.25 -5.72
C ALA A 397 -12.02 -15.05 -7.23
N ASP A 398 -10.76 -15.14 -7.67
CA ASP A 398 -10.37 -15.04 -9.09
C ASP A 398 -11.00 -16.16 -9.97
N ARG A 399 -11.33 -17.31 -9.38
CA ARG A 399 -12.02 -18.43 -10.07
C ARG A 399 -13.54 -18.42 -9.90
N GLY A 400 -14.12 -17.43 -9.21
CA GLY A 400 -15.56 -17.39 -8.91
C GLY A 400 -16.02 -18.43 -7.87
N ALA A 401 -15.10 -19.02 -7.12
CA ALA A 401 -15.39 -20.04 -6.09
C ALA A 401 -15.77 -19.39 -4.74
N PHE A 402 -16.73 -18.46 -4.74
CA PHE A 402 -17.22 -17.76 -3.56
C PHE A 402 -18.64 -17.24 -3.79
N GLN A 403 -19.41 -17.04 -2.72
CA GLN A 403 -20.70 -16.32 -2.73
C GLN A 403 -20.51 -14.87 -2.29
N ALA A 404 -19.82 -14.67 -1.16
CA ALA A 404 -19.33 -13.39 -0.71
C ALA A 404 -17.90 -13.57 -0.19
N ALA A 405 -17.04 -12.55 -0.32
CA ALA A 405 -15.67 -12.61 0.18
C ALA A 405 -15.25 -11.27 0.78
N MET A 406 -14.69 -11.31 2.00
CA MET A 406 -14.13 -10.13 2.63
C MET A 406 -12.73 -9.85 2.09
N GLN A 407 -12.47 -8.59 1.74
CA GLN A 407 -11.23 -8.13 1.13
C GLN A 407 -10.71 -6.89 1.85
N ILE A 408 -9.43 -6.65 1.75
CA ILE A 408 -8.76 -5.41 2.19
C ILE A 408 -8.05 -4.80 0.98
N TRP A 409 -8.24 -3.52 0.77
CA TRP A 409 -7.54 -2.73 -0.24
C TRP A 409 -6.61 -1.73 0.42
N SER A 410 -5.37 -1.65 -0.01
CA SER A 410 -4.38 -0.73 0.59
C SER A 410 -4.58 0.73 0.20
N GLY A 411 -5.47 1.00 -0.76
CA GLY A 411 -5.72 2.34 -1.26
C GLY A 411 -4.67 2.85 -2.26
N ARG A 412 -5.08 3.84 -3.02
CA ARG A 412 -4.23 4.61 -3.94
C ARG A 412 -4.62 6.07 -3.85
N THR A 413 -3.72 6.95 -4.26
CA THR A 413 -3.94 8.40 -4.26
C THR A 413 -4.97 8.85 -5.30
N ASP A 414 -5.12 8.11 -6.38
CA ASP A 414 -6.14 8.41 -7.39
C ASP A 414 -7.43 7.62 -7.12
N PRO A 415 -8.61 8.28 -7.11
CA PRO A 415 -9.89 7.63 -6.83
C PRO A 415 -10.25 6.54 -7.85
N ASP A 416 -9.83 6.65 -9.10
CA ASP A 416 -10.06 5.61 -10.10
C ASP A 416 -9.50 4.26 -9.66
N GLN A 417 -8.33 4.26 -9.06
CA GLN A 417 -7.67 3.05 -8.56
C GLN A 417 -8.27 2.51 -7.25
N ASN A 418 -9.22 3.23 -6.68
CA ASN A 418 -9.97 2.79 -5.49
C ASN A 418 -11.39 2.33 -5.84
N ILE A 419 -11.99 2.86 -6.92
CA ILE A 419 -13.37 2.57 -7.32
C ILE A 419 -13.41 1.61 -8.51
N SER A 420 -12.85 2.02 -9.65
CA SER A 420 -13.03 1.33 -10.93
C SER A 420 -12.52 -0.11 -10.91
N ILE A 421 -11.49 -0.38 -10.13
CA ILE A 421 -10.95 -1.74 -9.96
C ILE A 421 -11.96 -2.78 -9.46
N TRP A 422 -13.01 -2.34 -8.73
CA TRP A 422 -14.02 -3.22 -8.15
C TRP A 422 -15.33 -3.23 -8.92
N VAL A 423 -15.72 -2.09 -9.54
CA VAL A 423 -17.07 -1.89 -10.06
C VAL A 423 -17.14 -1.64 -11.57
N ALA A 424 -16.02 -1.33 -12.24
CA ALA A 424 -16.00 -1.28 -13.70
C ALA A 424 -16.15 -2.70 -14.29
N CYS A 425 -16.78 -2.83 -15.45
CA CYS A 425 -17.00 -4.13 -16.11
C CYS A 425 -15.70 -4.90 -16.33
N ASP A 426 -14.60 -4.22 -16.65
CA ASP A 426 -13.26 -4.79 -16.84
C ASP A 426 -12.32 -4.56 -15.65
N GLY A 427 -12.85 -4.12 -14.50
CA GLY A 427 -12.08 -3.89 -13.28
C GLY A 427 -11.32 -5.15 -12.85
N PHE A 428 -10.01 -5.01 -12.62
CA PHE A 428 -9.15 -6.19 -12.40
C PHE A 428 -9.42 -6.92 -11.07
N LEU A 429 -10.10 -6.29 -10.11
CA LEU A 429 -10.59 -6.89 -8.87
C LEU A 429 -12.12 -7.10 -8.88
N ASN A 430 -12.79 -6.82 -9.99
CA ASN A 430 -14.21 -7.11 -10.15
C ASN A 430 -14.45 -8.64 -10.28
N ARG A 431 -14.15 -9.34 -9.20
CA ARG A 431 -14.23 -10.79 -9.10
C ARG A 431 -15.68 -11.31 -9.12
N GLY A 432 -16.62 -10.45 -8.73
CA GLY A 432 -18.05 -10.74 -8.79
C GLY A 432 -18.68 -10.64 -10.17
N ARG A 433 -17.95 -10.13 -11.17
CA ARG A 433 -18.41 -9.89 -12.54
C ARG A 433 -19.62 -8.96 -12.61
N TYR A 434 -19.66 -7.95 -11.76
CA TYR A 434 -20.60 -6.84 -11.90
C TYR A 434 -20.32 -6.06 -13.18
N CYS A 435 -21.35 -5.60 -13.87
CA CYS A 435 -21.18 -4.76 -15.06
C CYS A 435 -22.40 -3.84 -15.25
N SER A 436 -22.11 -2.52 -15.22
CA SER A 436 -23.09 -1.47 -15.46
C SER A 436 -22.54 -0.50 -16.52
N PRO A 437 -22.98 -0.60 -17.81
CA PRO A 437 -22.50 0.31 -18.84
C PRO A 437 -22.71 1.81 -18.54
N PRO A 438 -23.80 2.24 -17.86
CA PRO A 438 -23.91 3.61 -17.41
C PRO A 438 -22.82 4.03 -16.42
N LEU A 439 -22.48 3.16 -15.47
CA LEU A 439 -21.39 3.42 -14.51
C LEU A 439 -20.03 3.49 -15.22
N ASP A 440 -19.72 2.54 -16.12
CA ASP A 440 -18.48 2.56 -16.89
C ASP A 440 -18.29 3.84 -17.70
N LYS A 441 -19.38 4.36 -18.28
CA LYS A 441 -19.37 5.62 -19.01
C LYS A 441 -18.98 6.81 -18.09
N ILE A 442 -19.49 6.83 -16.87
CA ILE A 442 -19.20 7.88 -15.88
C ILE A 442 -17.76 7.76 -15.41
N LEU A 443 -17.31 6.54 -15.02
CA LEU A 443 -15.94 6.28 -14.59
C LEU A 443 -14.93 6.63 -15.69
N GLY A 444 -15.21 6.23 -16.94
CA GLY A 444 -14.39 6.60 -18.08
C GLY A 444 -14.35 8.10 -18.37
N ALA A 445 -15.43 8.86 -18.08
CA ALA A 445 -15.40 10.31 -18.18
C ALA A 445 -14.53 10.91 -17.06
N ALA A 446 -14.59 10.35 -15.83
CA ALA A 446 -13.79 10.81 -14.70
C ALA A 446 -12.29 10.61 -14.91
N THR A 447 -11.86 9.54 -15.60
CA THR A 447 -10.44 9.30 -15.91
C THR A 447 -9.91 10.24 -17.00
N ARG A 448 -10.79 10.80 -17.86
CA ARG A 448 -10.40 11.66 -18.99
C ARG A 448 -10.31 13.15 -18.68
N THR A 449 -10.60 13.57 -17.45
CA THR A 449 -10.52 14.97 -17.06
C THR A 449 -9.57 15.20 -15.91
N THR A 450 -8.76 16.26 -16.01
CA THR A 450 -7.87 16.75 -14.95
C THR A 450 -8.56 17.82 -14.08
N ASP A 451 -9.75 18.30 -14.46
CA ASP A 451 -10.55 19.21 -13.64
C ASP A 451 -11.09 18.50 -12.41
N THR A 452 -10.56 18.86 -11.25
CA THR A 452 -10.85 18.20 -9.97
C THR A 452 -12.33 18.33 -9.58
N ALA A 453 -12.98 19.47 -9.86
CA ALA A 453 -14.38 19.69 -9.50
C ALA A 453 -15.33 18.85 -10.38
N LEU A 454 -15.07 18.83 -11.68
CA LEU A 454 -15.81 17.98 -12.62
C LEU A 454 -15.61 16.50 -12.27
N ARG A 455 -14.38 16.12 -12.00
CA ARG A 455 -14.00 14.75 -11.61
C ARG A 455 -14.73 14.30 -10.33
N ALA A 456 -14.77 15.15 -9.30
CA ALA A 456 -15.50 14.90 -8.07
C ALA A 456 -17.02 14.72 -8.33
N GLY A 457 -17.62 15.55 -9.20
CA GLY A 457 -19.01 15.40 -9.60
C GLY A 457 -19.30 14.07 -10.30
N LEU A 458 -18.37 13.58 -11.14
CA LEU A 458 -18.52 12.30 -11.82
C LEU A 458 -18.40 11.12 -10.85
N TYR A 459 -17.45 11.14 -9.89
CA TYR A 459 -17.36 10.07 -8.89
C TYR A 459 -18.57 10.04 -7.95
N ARG A 460 -19.18 11.17 -7.59
CA ARG A 460 -20.46 11.19 -6.87
C ARG A 460 -21.60 10.57 -7.68
N GLN A 461 -21.71 10.87 -8.98
CA GLN A 461 -22.68 10.19 -9.85
C GLN A 461 -22.42 8.67 -9.93
N ALA A 462 -21.15 8.25 -9.97
CA ALA A 462 -20.79 6.84 -9.92
C ALA A 462 -21.21 6.19 -8.59
N ALA A 463 -21.01 6.90 -7.45
CA ALA A 463 -21.40 6.44 -6.12
C ALA A 463 -22.90 6.13 -6.03
N ALA A 464 -23.75 6.99 -6.55
CA ALA A 464 -25.20 6.76 -6.58
C ALA A 464 -25.57 5.42 -7.23
N ILE A 465 -24.87 5.02 -8.30
CA ILE A 465 -25.14 3.75 -9.00
C ILE A 465 -24.60 2.54 -8.22
N TYR A 466 -23.31 2.52 -7.85
CA TYR A 466 -22.77 1.33 -7.20
C TYR A 466 -23.28 1.15 -5.76
N LEU A 467 -23.68 2.22 -5.08
CA LEU A 467 -24.32 2.12 -3.76
C LEU A 467 -25.76 1.62 -3.85
N GLU A 468 -26.47 1.84 -4.96
CA GLU A 468 -27.78 1.26 -5.21
C GLU A 468 -27.67 -0.24 -5.58
N ASP A 469 -26.76 -0.59 -6.50
CA ASP A 469 -26.59 -1.96 -6.99
C ASP A 469 -25.88 -2.88 -5.99
N ARG A 470 -25.05 -2.33 -5.13
CA ARG A 470 -24.25 -3.03 -4.09
C ARG A 470 -23.45 -4.23 -4.62
N PRO A 471 -22.64 -4.06 -5.66
CA PRO A 471 -21.73 -5.15 -6.07
C PRO A 471 -20.66 -5.43 -5.01
N VAL A 472 -20.35 -4.42 -4.22
CA VAL A 472 -19.45 -4.45 -3.08
C VAL A 472 -20.09 -3.71 -1.89
N LEU A 473 -19.73 -4.10 -0.69
CA LEU A 473 -20.15 -3.46 0.55
C LEU A 473 -18.90 -3.00 1.30
N PHE A 474 -18.69 -1.68 1.34
CA PHE A 474 -17.60 -1.09 2.12
C PHE A 474 -17.97 -1.12 3.61
N LEU A 475 -16.99 -1.45 4.44
CA LEU A 475 -17.18 -1.56 5.89
C LEU A 475 -16.57 -0.37 6.62
N GLN A 476 -15.31 -0.06 6.32
CA GLN A 476 -14.54 0.94 7.04
C GLN A 476 -13.22 1.24 6.35
N HIS A 477 -12.71 2.45 6.53
CA HIS A 477 -11.32 2.77 6.31
C HIS A 477 -10.50 2.39 7.55
N TYR A 478 -9.40 1.68 7.34
CA TYR A 478 -8.52 1.33 8.45
C TYR A 478 -7.55 2.48 8.76
N ALA A 479 -6.90 2.40 9.91
CA ALA A 479 -5.79 3.26 10.25
C ALA A 479 -4.47 2.50 10.15
N TRP A 480 -3.44 3.15 9.64
CA TRP A 480 -2.08 2.68 9.81
C TRP A 480 -1.66 2.93 11.26
N LEU A 481 -1.38 1.85 11.99
CA LEU A 481 -0.95 1.87 13.38
C LEU A 481 0.50 1.41 13.44
N TRP A 482 1.39 2.31 13.87
CA TRP A 482 2.82 2.08 13.97
C TRP A 482 3.28 2.16 15.42
N GLY A 483 4.13 1.22 15.82
CA GLY A 483 4.88 1.31 17.07
C GLY A 483 6.33 1.71 16.77
N ALA A 484 6.84 2.72 17.43
CA ALA A 484 8.21 3.19 17.21
C ALA A 484 8.98 3.32 18.52
N ASN A 485 10.26 3.00 18.52
CA ASN A 485 11.15 3.32 19.63
C ASN A 485 11.22 4.85 19.80
N ALA A 486 11.21 5.33 21.05
CA ALA A 486 11.27 6.75 21.35
C ALA A 486 12.55 7.43 20.83
N LYS A 487 13.61 6.68 20.60
CA LYS A 487 14.86 7.16 19.98
C LYS A 487 14.75 7.41 18.48
N LEU A 488 13.76 6.82 17.80
CA LEU A 488 13.55 7.06 16.38
C LEU A 488 13.06 8.50 16.15
N ARG A 489 13.73 9.22 15.27
CA ARG A 489 13.43 10.60 14.86
C ARG A 489 13.09 10.63 13.37
N GLY A 490 12.25 11.58 12.96
CA GLY A 490 11.93 11.83 11.56
C GLY A 490 10.93 10.85 10.96
N PHE A 491 10.43 9.86 11.69
CA PHE A 491 9.31 9.04 11.22
C PHE A 491 8.00 9.83 11.31
N ALA A 492 7.29 9.90 10.20
CA ALA A 492 5.94 10.45 10.11
C ALA A 492 5.07 9.49 9.29
N PRO A 493 3.97 8.98 9.86
CA PRO A 493 3.06 8.13 9.11
C PRO A 493 2.35 8.93 8.02
N THR A 494 2.09 8.31 6.89
CA THR A 494 1.37 8.89 5.76
C THR A 494 0.20 8.01 5.36
N PRO A 495 -0.88 8.56 4.76
CA PRO A 495 -2.10 7.81 4.48
C PRO A 495 -1.90 6.62 3.51
N ASP A 496 -0.87 6.64 2.67
CA ASP A 496 -0.48 5.52 1.81
C ASP A 496 0.24 4.40 2.56
N GLY A 497 0.58 4.61 3.84
CA GLY A 497 1.26 3.65 4.70
C GLY A 497 2.72 3.39 4.37
N LEU A 498 3.33 4.15 3.46
CA LEU A 498 4.73 3.92 3.07
C LEU A 498 5.71 4.51 4.09
N ILE A 499 6.77 3.74 4.37
CA ILE A 499 7.85 4.17 5.25
C ILE A 499 8.85 5.01 4.45
N ARG A 500 8.90 6.30 4.72
CA ARG A 500 9.83 7.23 4.08
C ARG A 500 11.06 7.42 4.95
N VAL A 501 12.12 6.68 4.66
CA VAL A 501 13.35 6.65 5.49
C VAL A 501 14.24 7.87 5.36
N LYS A 502 14.06 8.68 4.30
CA LYS A 502 14.81 9.93 4.10
C LYS A 502 14.56 10.89 5.28
N GLY A 503 15.61 11.33 5.95
CA GLY A 503 15.52 12.19 7.13
C GLY A 503 15.34 11.46 8.47
N MET A 504 15.09 10.15 8.47
CA MET A 504 15.02 9.35 9.69
C MET A 504 16.41 9.14 10.29
N SER A 505 16.47 9.10 11.63
CA SER A 505 17.70 8.84 12.40
C SER A 505 17.39 8.19 13.74
N LEU A 506 18.36 7.51 14.31
CA LEU A 506 18.31 6.98 15.66
C LEU A 506 19.11 7.89 16.59
N ALA A 507 18.47 8.36 17.67
CA ALA A 507 19.17 9.09 18.73
C ALA A 507 20.06 8.14 19.53
N PRO A 508 21.24 8.59 20.01
CA PRO A 508 22.16 7.77 20.78
C PRO A 508 21.56 7.19 22.07
#